data_1cf968a7ebbc89abde6994d73fe41680
#
_entry.id   1cf968a7ebbc89abde6994d73fe41680
#
_cell.length_a   1.000
_cell.length_b   1.000
_cell.length_c   1.000
_cell.angle_alpha   90.00
_cell.angle_beta   90.00
_cell.angle_gamma   90.00
#
_symmetry.space_group_name_H-M   'P 1'
#
loop_
_entity.id
_entity.type
_entity.pdbx_description
1 polymer ?
#
loop_
_entity_poly.entity_id
_entity_poly.type
_entity_poly.pdbx_seq_one_letter_code
_entity_poly.pdbx_strand_id
1 'polypeptide(L)'
;AALGPGRDLSSFDSAVRASTMDYLTTCLETAGQLGAGILAGPLYTGGGKRHWLSPDEKKREWMLAVDGLRELARRAEHYGVVLSVEPLNRYRTSVANTAGQVLRMVEEVDAPNVGVHFDTYHACLEERDLCAALEQVLQAGKVNHFHACANNRGAPGQGVIPWEDLLGLLVRYGYGGHITMETFALGGLDSSWV
;
A
#
# COMPACT_ATOMS: atom_id res chain seq x y z
N ALA A 1 -0.92 -2.55 7.79
CA ALA A 1 -2.06 -1.92 8.48
C ALA A 1 -3.20 -1.70 7.49
N ALA A 2 -4.41 -2.08 7.84
CA ALA A 2 -5.59 -1.79 7.04
C ALA A 2 -6.36 -0.64 7.68
N LEU A 3 -6.72 0.36 6.88
CA LEU A 3 -7.59 1.43 7.33
C LEU A 3 -9.05 1.01 7.07
N GLY A 4 -9.79 0.74 8.15
CA GLY A 4 -11.21 0.45 8.09
C GLY A 4 -12.08 1.68 7.79
N PRO A 5 -13.39 1.51 7.70
CA PRO A 5 -14.33 2.63 7.53
C PRO A 5 -14.09 3.72 8.58
N GLY A 6 -14.12 4.98 8.16
CA GLY A 6 -13.90 6.13 9.04
C GLY A 6 -12.44 6.48 9.34
N ARG A 7 -11.46 5.77 8.75
CA ARG A 7 -10.03 6.12 8.80
C ARG A 7 -9.50 6.40 7.41
N ASP A 8 -9.09 7.64 7.15
CA ASP A 8 -8.71 8.07 5.80
C ASP A 8 -7.89 9.36 5.87
N LEU A 9 -6.60 9.31 5.51
CA LEU A 9 -5.74 10.49 5.43
C LEU A 9 -6.09 11.39 4.25
N SER A 10 -6.75 10.86 3.22
CA SER A 10 -7.20 11.62 2.05
C SER A 10 -8.62 12.20 2.20
N SER A 11 -9.25 12.07 3.37
CA SER A 11 -10.58 12.59 3.65
C SER A 11 -10.64 14.12 3.57
N PHE A 12 -11.73 14.66 3.02
CA PHE A 12 -11.99 16.11 3.08
C PHE A 12 -12.33 16.59 4.50
N ASP A 13 -12.81 15.69 5.37
CA ASP A 13 -13.05 15.97 6.78
C ASP A 13 -11.73 15.93 7.57
N SER A 14 -11.37 17.07 8.15
CA SER A 14 -10.16 17.21 8.96
C SER A 14 -10.18 16.39 10.26
N ALA A 15 -11.36 16.16 10.84
CA ALA A 15 -11.48 15.34 12.05
C ALA A 15 -11.18 13.87 11.75
N VAL A 16 -11.64 13.37 10.59
CA VAL A 16 -11.30 12.01 10.11
C VAL A 16 -9.79 11.89 9.89
N ARG A 17 -9.16 12.88 9.23
CA ARG A 17 -7.70 12.84 9.03
C ARG A 17 -6.93 12.86 10.35
N ALA A 18 -7.35 13.70 11.29
CA ALA A 18 -6.71 13.80 12.62
C ALA A 18 -6.80 12.46 13.38
N SER A 19 -8.00 11.89 13.51
CA SER A 19 -8.19 10.61 14.20
C SER A 19 -7.46 9.44 13.49
N THR A 20 -7.35 9.50 12.17
CA THR A 20 -6.56 8.52 11.39
C THR A 20 -5.07 8.65 11.70
N MET A 21 -4.57 9.87 11.76
CA MET A 21 -3.17 10.15 12.11
C MET A 21 -2.84 9.66 13.52
N ASP A 22 -3.71 9.88 14.49
CA ASP A 22 -3.54 9.38 15.87
C ASP A 22 -3.50 7.85 15.91
N TYR A 23 -4.41 7.19 15.19
CA TYR A 23 -4.40 5.74 15.07
C TYR A 23 -3.11 5.21 14.44
N LEU A 24 -2.67 5.79 13.32
CA LEU A 24 -1.44 5.37 12.66
C LEU A 24 -0.20 5.64 13.53
N THR A 25 -0.21 6.71 14.31
CA THR A 25 0.85 6.99 15.29
C THR A 25 0.92 5.91 16.36
N THR A 26 -0.23 5.46 16.88
CA THR A 26 -0.28 4.31 17.81
C THR A 26 0.26 3.03 17.15
N CYS A 27 -0.04 2.79 15.86
CA CYS A 27 0.53 1.67 15.12
C CYS A 27 2.06 1.77 15.02
N LEU A 28 2.61 2.97 14.75
CA LEU A 28 4.06 3.20 14.70
C LEU A 28 4.73 2.97 16.05
N GLU A 29 4.15 3.49 17.13
CA GLU A 29 4.64 3.26 18.49
C GLU A 29 4.68 1.77 18.81
N THR A 30 3.59 1.05 18.52
CA THR A 30 3.51 -0.40 18.73
C THR A 30 4.55 -1.15 17.88
N ALA A 31 4.72 -0.77 16.60
CA ALA A 31 5.72 -1.35 15.73
C ALA A 31 7.14 -1.15 16.27
N GLY A 32 7.45 0.08 16.73
CA GLY A 32 8.74 0.39 17.36
C GLY A 32 8.99 -0.44 18.63
N GLN A 33 8.00 -0.56 19.51
CA GLN A 33 8.11 -1.37 20.74
C GLN A 33 8.32 -2.85 20.44
N LEU A 34 7.74 -3.38 19.37
CA LEU A 34 7.88 -4.77 18.93
C LEU A 34 9.16 -5.00 18.11
N GLY A 35 9.94 -3.97 17.79
CA GLY A 35 11.08 -4.05 16.89
C GLY A 35 10.69 -4.33 15.43
N ALA A 36 9.43 -4.09 15.04
CA ALA A 36 8.99 -4.20 13.66
C ALA A 36 9.44 -2.96 12.89
N GLY A 37 10.39 -3.15 11.96
CA GLY A 37 11.01 -2.04 11.21
C GLY A 37 10.15 -1.48 10.09
N ILE A 38 8.92 -1.98 9.87
CA ILE A 38 8.07 -1.58 8.75
C ILE A 38 6.59 -1.53 9.15
N LEU A 39 5.88 -0.51 8.64
CA LEU A 39 4.43 -0.41 8.65
C LEU A 39 3.93 -0.40 7.20
N ALA A 40 3.30 -1.49 6.75
CA ALA A 40 2.86 -1.68 5.38
C ALA A 40 1.32 -1.65 5.26
N GLY A 41 0.83 -1.20 4.11
CA GLY A 41 -0.60 -1.20 3.75
C GLY A 41 -1.06 0.08 3.04
N PRO A 42 -2.36 0.24 2.81
CA PRO A 42 -2.95 1.42 2.17
C PRO A 42 -3.04 2.59 3.15
N LEU A 43 -1.88 3.10 3.61
CA LEU A 43 -1.77 4.07 4.70
C LEU A 43 -2.40 5.44 4.40
N TYR A 44 -2.78 5.71 3.15
CA TYR A 44 -3.30 7.00 2.67
C TYR A 44 -4.81 7.05 2.55
N THR A 45 -5.52 5.90 2.53
CA THR A 45 -6.95 5.84 2.23
C THR A 45 -7.68 4.78 3.04
N GLY A 46 -8.92 5.04 3.39
CA GLY A 46 -9.82 4.05 3.95
C GLY A 46 -10.36 3.07 2.90
N GLY A 47 -10.56 1.81 3.29
CA GLY A 47 -11.19 0.82 2.43
C GLY A 47 -12.64 1.18 2.10
N GLY A 48 -13.07 0.89 0.85
CA GLY A 48 -14.43 1.14 0.38
C GLY A 48 -14.66 2.55 -0.21
N LYS A 49 -13.64 3.37 -0.32
CA LYS A 49 -13.72 4.71 -0.91
C LYS A 49 -13.83 4.64 -2.44
N ARG A 50 -15.04 4.69 -2.96
CA ARG A 50 -15.37 4.52 -4.38
C ARG A 50 -16.44 5.50 -4.84
N HIS A 51 -16.16 6.82 -4.72
CA HIS A 51 -17.11 7.83 -5.19
C HIS A 51 -16.54 8.60 -6.36
N TRP A 52 -17.47 9.09 -7.16
CA TRP A 52 -17.12 10.02 -8.22
C TRP A 52 -16.71 11.36 -7.60
N LEU A 53 -15.58 11.89 -8.05
CA LEU A 53 -15.08 13.21 -7.70
C LEU A 53 -14.79 13.98 -8.98
N SER A 54 -15.00 15.28 -8.95
CA SER A 54 -14.53 16.19 -10.01
C SER A 54 -12.98 16.15 -10.09
N PRO A 55 -12.38 16.61 -11.20
CA PRO A 55 -10.94 16.68 -11.34
C PRO A 55 -10.24 17.47 -10.21
N ASP A 56 -10.83 18.59 -9.79
CA ASP A 56 -10.29 19.42 -8.71
C ASP A 56 -10.38 18.73 -7.34
N GLU A 57 -11.48 18.05 -7.07
CA GLU A 57 -11.65 17.25 -5.85
C GLU A 57 -10.66 16.08 -5.84
N LYS A 58 -10.45 15.39 -6.96
CA LYS A 58 -9.43 14.33 -7.07
C LYS A 58 -8.02 14.85 -6.82
N LYS A 59 -7.68 16.02 -7.36
CA LYS A 59 -6.40 16.66 -7.09
C LYS A 59 -6.24 17.01 -5.61
N ARG A 60 -7.30 17.56 -4.99
CA ARG A 60 -7.32 17.87 -3.56
C ARG A 60 -7.18 16.62 -2.70
N GLU A 61 -7.91 15.56 -3.02
CA GLU A 61 -7.83 14.26 -2.36
C GLU A 61 -6.42 13.68 -2.39
N TRP A 62 -5.78 13.72 -3.57
CA TRP A 62 -4.40 13.31 -3.75
C TRP A 62 -3.42 14.12 -2.88
N MET A 63 -3.56 15.45 -2.88
CA MET A 63 -2.70 16.32 -2.07
C MET A 63 -2.86 16.02 -0.57
N LEU A 64 -4.08 15.78 -0.09
CA LEU A 64 -4.34 15.41 1.29
C LEU A 64 -3.67 14.06 1.66
N ALA A 65 -3.69 13.08 0.75
CA ALA A 65 -3.00 11.81 0.92
C ALA A 65 -1.48 12.01 1.04
N VAL A 66 -0.88 12.79 0.13
CA VAL A 66 0.56 13.09 0.12
C VAL A 66 0.97 13.83 1.41
N ASP A 67 0.23 14.87 1.80
CA ASP A 67 0.52 15.63 3.02
C ASP A 67 0.37 14.78 4.29
N GLY A 68 -0.67 13.93 4.33
CA GLY A 68 -0.86 12.98 5.42
C GLY A 68 0.28 11.97 5.53
N LEU A 69 0.73 11.40 4.41
CA LEU A 69 1.86 10.48 4.39
C LEU A 69 3.18 11.17 4.77
N ARG A 70 3.39 12.43 4.36
CA ARG A 70 4.58 13.21 4.73
C ARG A 70 4.64 13.45 6.24
N GLU A 71 3.51 13.78 6.87
CA GLU A 71 3.42 13.89 8.32
C GLU A 71 3.65 12.54 9.01
N LEU A 72 3.04 11.48 8.49
CA LEU A 72 3.22 10.12 9.03
C LEU A 72 4.69 9.66 8.92
N ALA A 73 5.38 9.99 7.82
CA ALA A 73 6.79 9.66 7.62
C ALA A 73 7.70 10.29 8.68
N ARG A 74 7.46 11.57 9.04
CA ARG A 74 8.19 12.25 10.13
C ARG A 74 7.97 11.56 11.49
N ARG A 75 6.75 11.12 11.76
CA ARG A 75 6.44 10.36 12.98
C ARG A 75 7.09 8.98 12.95
N ALA A 76 7.06 8.30 11.81
CA ALA A 76 7.66 6.98 11.63
C ALA A 76 9.19 6.98 11.87
N GLU A 77 9.87 8.04 11.45
CA GLU A 77 11.31 8.23 11.69
C GLU A 77 11.66 8.20 13.19
N HIS A 78 10.83 8.83 14.04
CA HIS A 78 11.02 8.81 15.49
C HIS A 78 11.00 7.40 16.10
N TYR A 79 10.23 6.48 15.49
CA TYR A 79 10.12 5.09 15.95
C TYR A 79 11.05 4.13 15.18
N GLY A 80 11.88 4.62 14.26
CA GLY A 80 12.73 3.78 13.42
C GLY A 80 11.94 2.90 12.46
N VAL A 81 10.74 3.29 12.05
CA VAL A 81 9.83 2.52 11.21
C VAL A 81 9.81 3.09 9.79
N VAL A 82 9.89 2.20 8.81
CA VAL A 82 9.74 2.51 7.39
C VAL A 82 8.26 2.35 7.00
N LEU A 83 7.74 3.26 6.19
CA LEU A 83 6.39 3.17 5.62
C LEU A 83 6.43 2.47 4.26
N SER A 84 5.52 1.53 4.05
CA SER A 84 5.36 0.86 2.77
C SER A 84 3.92 1.02 2.28
N VAL A 85 3.74 1.86 1.26
CA VAL A 85 2.43 2.33 0.80
C VAL A 85 1.91 1.39 -0.29
N GLU A 86 0.71 0.87 -0.10
CA GLU A 86 0.10 -0.15 -0.95
C GLU A 86 -0.94 0.44 -1.92
N PRO A 87 -0.83 0.20 -3.24
CA PRO A 87 -1.93 0.43 -4.16
C PRO A 87 -3.03 -0.60 -3.92
N LEU A 88 -4.27 -0.14 -3.87
CA LEU A 88 -5.43 -1.04 -3.77
C LEU A 88 -6.18 -1.07 -5.10
N ASN A 89 -6.76 -2.22 -5.45
CA ASN A 89 -7.58 -2.31 -6.65
C ASN A 89 -8.80 -1.37 -6.61
N ARG A 90 -9.39 -1.09 -7.79
CA ARG A 90 -10.51 -0.17 -7.99
C ARG A 90 -11.77 -0.49 -7.19
N TYR A 91 -11.90 -1.73 -6.73
CA TYR A 91 -13.03 -2.14 -5.89
C TYR A 91 -12.85 -1.74 -4.42
N ARG A 92 -11.63 -1.35 -4.02
CA ARG A 92 -11.28 -0.97 -2.65
C ARG A 92 -11.07 0.54 -2.49
N THR A 93 -10.51 1.21 -3.48
CA THR A 93 -10.30 2.67 -3.45
C THR A 93 -10.33 3.28 -4.85
N SER A 94 -10.58 4.58 -4.93
CA SER A 94 -10.46 5.39 -6.14
C SER A 94 -9.27 6.35 -6.12
N VAL A 95 -8.39 6.27 -5.10
CA VAL A 95 -7.28 7.23 -4.91
C VAL A 95 -6.04 6.82 -5.71
N ALA A 96 -5.48 5.64 -5.45
CA ALA A 96 -4.34 5.10 -6.18
C ALA A 96 -4.47 3.59 -6.33
N ASN A 97 -4.43 3.10 -7.57
CA ASN A 97 -4.73 1.72 -7.89
C ASN A 97 -3.53 0.97 -8.50
N THR A 98 -2.55 1.67 -9.07
CA THR A 98 -1.39 1.06 -9.72
C THR A 98 -0.10 1.33 -8.94
N ALA A 99 0.89 0.46 -9.13
CA ALA A 99 2.22 0.63 -8.56
C ALA A 99 2.86 1.96 -9.01
N GLY A 100 2.69 2.33 -10.28
CA GLY A 100 3.17 3.62 -10.79
C GLY A 100 2.50 4.84 -10.14
N GLN A 101 1.20 4.76 -9.80
CA GLN A 101 0.53 5.84 -9.07
C GLN A 101 1.06 5.98 -7.64
N VAL A 102 1.27 4.85 -6.93
CA VAL A 102 1.84 4.90 -5.57
C VAL A 102 3.31 5.31 -5.60
N LEU A 103 4.10 4.88 -6.60
CA LEU A 103 5.48 5.34 -6.79
C LEU A 103 5.51 6.87 -6.90
N ARG A 104 4.68 7.46 -7.76
CA ARG A 104 4.53 8.91 -7.87
C ARG A 104 4.15 9.55 -6.52
N MET A 105 3.22 8.96 -5.77
CA MET A 105 2.81 9.46 -4.45
C MET A 105 3.99 9.46 -3.47
N VAL A 106 4.79 8.39 -3.45
CA VAL A 106 6.00 8.26 -2.63
C VAL A 106 7.05 9.30 -3.01
N GLU A 107 7.24 9.54 -4.31
CA GLU A 107 8.15 10.60 -4.81
C GLU A 107 7.67 11.99 -4.39
N GLU A 108 6.37 12.28 -4.47
CA GLU A 108 5.79 13.55 -4.02
C GLU A 108 5.83 13.72 -2.49
N VAL A 109 5.79 12.64 -1.70
CA VAL A 109 6.03 12.67 -0.24
C VAL A 109 7.44 13.12 0.08
N ASP A 110 8.43 12.73 -0.74
CA ASP A 110 9.83 13.12 -0.65
C ASP A 110 10.44 12.84 0.74
N ALA A 111 10.27 11.60 1.22
CA ALA A 111 10.83 11.12 2.49
C ALA A 111 11.61 9.82 2.28
N PRO A 112 12.82 9.68 2.89
CA PRO A 112 13.69 8.52 2.66
C PRO A 112 13.14 7.22 3.25
N ASN A 113 12.28 7.32 4.25
CA ASN A 113 11.67 6.19 4.96
C ASN A 113 10.28 5.82 4.40
N VAL A 114 9.95 6.22 3.16
CA VAL A 114 8.70 5.86 2.48
C VAL A 114 9.00 5.15 1.16
N GLY A 115 8.33 4.05 0.92
CA GLY A 115 8.41 3.28 -0.32
C GLY A 115 7.10 2.59 -0.65
N VAL A 116 7.13 1.77 -1.68
CA VAL A 116 5.98 1.07 -2.25
C VAL A 116 5.87 -0.34 -1.66
N HIS A 117 4.66 -0.71 -1.30
CA HIS A 117 4.26 -2.07 -1.04
C HIS A 117 3.63 -2.66 -2.30
N PHE A 118 4.25 -3.67 -2.89
CA PHE A 118 3.73 -4.34 -4.07
C PHE A 118 2.94 -5.57 -3.65
N ASP A 119 1.62 -5.58 -3.90
CA ASP A 119 0.74 -6.73 -3.67
C ASP A 119 0.32 -7.33 -5.00
N THR A 120 0.63 -8.62 -5.22
CA THR A 120 0.40 -9.30 -6.49
C THR A 120 -1.08 -9.48 -6.83
N TYR A 121 -1.98 -9.58 -5.83
CA TYR A 121 -3.42 -9.66 -6.07
C TYR A 121 -3.98 -8.32 -6.55
N HIS A 122 -3.64 -7.22 -5.86
CA HIS A 122 -4.08 -5.89 -6.27
C HIS A 122 -3.53 -5.53 -7.64
N ALA A 123 -2.25 -5.79 -7.88
CA ALA A 123 -1.60 -5.57 -9.17
C ALA A 123 -2.23 -6.40 -10.29
N CYS A 124 -2.56 -7.67 -10.05
CA CYS A 124 -3.21 -8.53 -11.05
C CYS A 124 -4.54 -7.98 -11.56
N LEU A 125 -5.25 -7.19 -10.77
CA LEU A 125 -6.53 -6.58 -11.15
C LEU A 125 -6.38 -5.23 -11.87
N GLU A 126 -5.25 -4.54 -11.69
CA GLU A 126 -5.09 -3.15 -12.15
C GLU A 126 -4.00 -2.96 -13.20
N GLU A 127 -2.93 -3.75 -13.13
CA GLU A 127 -1.80 -3.58 -14.03
C GLU A 127 -2.03 -4.31 -15.37
N ARG A 128 -1.56 -3.71 -16.44
CA ARG A 128 -1.57 -4.36 -17.76
C ARG A 128 -0.48 -5.42 -17.88
N ASP A 129 0.63 -5.19 -17.18
CA ASP A 129 1.79 -6.06 -17.13
C ASP A 129 2.38 -6.00 -15.72
N LEU A 130 2.26 -7.10 -14.98
CA LEU A 130 2.71 -7.19 -13.59
C LEU A 130 4.23 -7.06 -13.48
N CYS A 131 4.95 -7.65 -14.42
CA CYS A 131 6.41 -7.64 -14.42
C CYS A 131 6.93 -6.23 -14.68
N ALA A 132 6.38 -5.54 -15.67
CA ALA A 132 6.75 -4.17 -15.98
C ALA A 132 6.42 -3.21 -14.81
N ALA A 133 5.27 -3.40 -14.16
CA ALA A 133 4.88 -2.59 -13.01
C ALA A 133 5.81 -2.80 -11.80
N LEU A 134 6.17 -4.04 -11.49
CA LEU A 134 7.13 -4.35 -10.43
C LEU A 134 8.52 -3.80 -10.78
N GLU A 135 8.98 -4.04 -12.01
CA GLU A 135 10.29 -3.59 -12.47
C GLU A 135 10.43 -2.06 -12.37
N GLN A 136 9.40 -1.30 -12.72
CA GLN A 136 9.39 0.16 -12.57
C GLN A 136 9.71 0.60 -11.14
N VAL A 137 9.09 -0.01 -10.13
CA VAL A 137 9.32 0.33 -8.72
C VAL A 137 10.67 -0.15 -8.22
N LEU A 138 11.13 -1.32 -8.70
CA LEU A 138 12.46 -1.85 -8.40
C LEU A 138 13.57 -0.96 -8.96
N GLN A 139 13.44 -0.48 -10.19
CA GLN A 139 14.37 0.46 -10.83
C GLN A 139 14.49 1.77 -10.04
N ALA A 140 13.39 2.24 -9.47
CA ALA A 140 13.38 3.42 -8.59
C ALA A 140 13.98 3.15 -7.20
N GLY A 141 14.31 1.88 -6.86
CA GLY A 141 14.79 1.51 -5.53
C GLY A 141 13.77 1.72 -4.42
N LYS A 142 12.48 1.64 -4.73
CA LYS A 142 11.38 2.02 -3.83
C LYS A 142 10.51 0.86 -3.36
N VAL A 143 10.82 -0.40 -3.68
CA VAL A 143 10.08 -1.56 -3.14
C VAL A 143 10.52 -1.81 -1.70
N ASN A 144 9.67 -1.48 -0.73
CA ASN A 144 9.93 -1.69 0.69
C ASN A 144 9.28 -2.98 1.22
N HIS A 145 8.17 -3.42 0.61
CA HIS A 145 7.49 -4.64 1.01
C HIS A 145 6.83 -5.33 -0.19
N PHE A 146 6.70 -6.65 -0.11
CA PHE A 146 6.09 -7.45 -1.17
C PHE A 146 5.09 -8.44 -0.57
N HIS A 147 3.82 -8.39 -1.03
CA HIS A 147 2.83 -9.41 -0.74
C HIS A 147 2.71 -10.39 -1.89
N ALA A 148 2.93 -11.66 -1.58
CA ALA A 148 2.71 -12.79 -2.48
C ALA A 148 1.31 -13.37 -2.22
N CYS A 149 0.42 -13.21 -3.17
CA CYS A 149 -0.95 -13.67 -3.10
C CYS A 149 -1.43 -14.07 -4.51
N ALA A 150 -2.03 -15.24 -4.66
CA ALA A 150 -2.61 -15.64 -5.94
C ALA A 150 -3.77 -14.72 -6.36
N ASN A 151 -4.11 -14.71 -7.64
CA ASN A 151 -5.19 -13.88 -8.19
C ASN A 151 -6.58 -14.14 -7.57
N ASN A 152 -6.76 -15.23 -6.85
CA ASN A 152 -7.96 -15.58 -6.09
C ASN A 152 -7.79 -15.47 -4.57
N ARG A 153 -6.80 -14.73 -4.09
CA ARG A 153 -6.41 -14.63 -2.66
C ARG A 153 -5.96 -15.96 -2.04
N GLY A 154 -5.68 -16.97 -2.86
CA GLY A 154 -5.11 -18.24 -2.43
C GLY A 154 -3.58 -18.18 -2.26
N ALA A 155 -3.01 -19.34 -1.93
CA ALA A 155 -1.56 -19.48 -1.79
C ALA A 155 -0.81 -19.16 -3.09
N PRO A 156 0.39 -18.53 -3.01
CA PRO A 156 1.24 -18.31 -4.16
C PRO A 156 1.61 -19.60 -4.90
N GLY A 157 1.90 -19.50 -6.19
CA GLY A 157 2.32 -20.62 -7.03
C GLY A 157 1.21 -21.20 -7.91
N GLN A 158 -0.02 -20.73 -7.77
CA GLN A 158 -1.15 -21.13 -8.60
C GLN A 158 -1.78 -19.93 -9.31
N GLY A 159 -2.68 -20.20 -10.28
CA GLY A 159 -3.42 -19.16 -10.99
C GLY A 159 -2.62 -18.51 -12.10
N VAL A 160 -2.89 -17.22 -12.36
CA VAL A 160 -2.38 -16.48 -13.52
C VAL A 160 -1.18 -15.59 -13.21
N ILE A 161 -0.72 -15.54 -11.95
CA ILE A 161 0.42 -14.70 -11.55
C ILE A 161 1.72 -15.31 -12.10
N PRO A 162 2.56 -14.55 -12.83
CA PRO A 162 3.82 -15.03 -13.40
C PRO A 162 4.92 -15.08 -12.32
N TRP A 163 4.84 -16.07 -11.42
CA TRP A 163 5.66 -16.16 -10.20
C TRP A 163 7.16 -16.23 -10.50
N GLU A 164 7.57 -17.02 -11.50
CA GLU A 164 9.00 -17.15 -11.86
C GLU A 164 9.59 -15.82 -12.29
N ASP A 165 8.86 -15.08 -13.13
CA ASP A 165 9.31 -13.76 -13.62
C ASP A 165 9.36 -12.72 -12.51
N LEU A 166 8.30 -12.65 -11.67
CA LEU A 166 8.26 -11.68 -10.55
C LEU A 166 9.36 -11.94 -9.51
N LEU A 167 9.56 -13.21 -9.11
CA LEU A 167 10.63 -13.58 -8.19
C LEU A 167 12.00 -13.36 -8.83
N GLY A 168 12.13 -13.65 -10.13
CA GLY A 168 13.34 -13.37 -10.91
C GLY A 168 13.70 -11.89 -10.93
N LEU A 169 12.70 -10.99 -11.02
CA LEU A 169 12.91 -9.55 -10.90
C LEU A 169 13.39 -9.16 -9.51
N LEU A 170 12.76 -9.65 -8.44
CA LEU A 170 13.20 -9.37 -7.07
C LEU A 170 14.66 -9.76 -6.85
N VAL A 171 15.07 -10.94 -7.34
CA VAL A 171 16.45 -11.41 -7.26
C VAL A 171 17.38 -10.52 -8.09
N ARG A 172 17.01 -10.21 -9.35
CA ARG A 172 17.82 -9.40 -10.27
C ARG A 172 18.12 -8.01 -9.70
N TYR A 173 17.15 -7.39 -9.04
CA TYR A 173 17.29 -6.06 -8.44
C TYR A 173 17.77 -6.11 -6.98
N GLY A 174 18.14 -7.29 -6.44
CA GLY A 174 18.70 -7.42 -5.11
C GLY A 174 17.72 -7.08 -3.99
N TYR A 175 16.43 -7.35 -4.17
CA TYR A 175 15.43 -7.12 -3.13
C TYR A 175 15.74 -7.98 -1.90
N GLY A 176 16.12 -7.36 -0.78
CA GLY A 176 16.46 -8.00 0.48
C GLY A 176 15.36 -7.89 1.56
N GLY A 177 14.18 -7.40 1.20
CA GLY A 177 13.05 -7.27 2.12
C GLY A 177 12.27 -8.57 2.32
N HIS A 178 11.19 -8.47 3.10
CA HIS A 178 10.32 -9.60 3.38
C HIS A 178 9.31 -9.83 2.25
N ILE A 179 9.03 -11.10 1.96
CA ILE A 179 7.91 -11.55 1.14
C ILE A 179 6.88 -12.15 2.09
N THR A 180 5.73 -11.50 2.20
CA THR A 180 4.63 -11.94 3.07
C THR A 180 3.51 -12.56 2.25
N MET A 181 3.02 -13.72 2.65
CA MET A 181 1.84 -14.33 2.03
C MET A 181 0.57 -13.75 2.66
N GLU A 182 -0.21 -13.00 1.87
CA GLU A 182 -1.51 -12.48 2.29
C GLU A 182 -2.63 -13.33 1.65
N THR A 183 -2.89 -14.49 2.25
CA THR A 183 -3.89 -15.43 1.75
C THR A 183 -5.13 -15.46 2.65
N PHE A 184 -6.31 -15.61 2.02
CA PHE A 184 -7.57 -15.74 2.74
C PHE A 184 -8.17 -17.12 2.49
N ALA A 185 -8.48 -17.85 3.56
CA ALA A 185 -9.14 -19.14 3.43
C ALA A 185 -10.62 -18.95 3.04
N LEU A 186 -11.13 -19.82 2.17
CA LEU A 186 -12.55 -19.90 1.90
C LEU A 186 -13.29 -20.20 3.21
N GLY A 187 -14.25 -19.34 3.59
CA GLY A 187 -15.01 -19.47 4.84
C GLY A 187 -14.40 -18.71 6.04
N GLY A 188 -13.37 -17.93 5.84
CA GLY A 188 -12.89 -16.98 6.85
C GLY A 188 -13.89 -15.85 7.13
N LEU A 189 -13.67 -15.11 8.21
CA LEU A 189 -14.54 -14.00 8.66
C LEU A 189 -14.57 -12.80 7.68
N ASP A 190 -13.81 -12.83 6.61
CA ASP A 190 -13.83 -11.79 5.59
C ASP A 190 -14.99 -12.04 4.62
N SER A 191 -16.10 -11.34 4.86
CA SER A 191 -17.28 -11.32 4.01
C SER A 191 -17.04 -10.75 2.59
N SER A 192 -15.81 -10.38 2.25
CA SER A 192 -15.47 -9.90 0.90
C SER A 192 -15.56 -10.99 -0.18
N TRP A 193 -15.81 -12.23 0.21
CA TRP A 193 -15.94 -13.41 -0.68
C TRP A 193 -17.36 -14.00 -0.75
N VAL A 194 -18.33 -13.38 -0.10
CA VAL A 194 -19.74 -13.79 -0.14
C VAL A 194 -20.57 -12.82 -0.97
#